data_928700c0e3e31d783a7d763b28a4748d
#
_entry.id   928700c0e3e31d783a7d763b28a4748d
#
_cell.length_a   1.000
_cell.length_b   1.000
_cell.length_c   1.000
_cell.angle_alpha   90.00
_cell.angle_beta   90.00
_cell.angle_gamma   90.00
#
_symmetry.space_group_name_H-M   'P 1'
#
loop_
_entity.id
_entity.type
_entity.pdbx_description
1 polymer ?
#
loop_
_entity_poly.entity_id
_entity_poly.type
_entity_poly.pdbx_seq_one_letter_code
_entity_poly.pdbx_strand_id
1 'polypeptide(L)'
;VQLETRANYYPSQLSGGQKQRVGIARALASNPKVLLCDEATSALDPQTTKSILDLLKDINKKMKLTIVMITHQMEVVTEVCDRVAVIDNGEIIEQGNMVDVFTNPQHETTKEFTKSVMNAELPEIIKNMHLTERYVDNSKLIVRISFLGNSASEPIVSGMVKKFDVDVSILFGNIAQLKDVPFGTLIIEIAGTHEGIDNALEYLHNQNLKTEVIGYES
;
A
#
# COMPACT_ATOMS: atom_id res chain seq x y z
N VAL A 1 17.07 0.04 -23.39
CA VAL A 1 16.00 -0.97 -23.16
C VAL A 1 16.55 -2.39 -23.05
N GLN A 2 17.91 -2.56 -23.14
CA GLN A 2 18.61 -3.85 -22.96
C GLN A 2 18.14 -4.94 -23.95
N LEU A 3 18.04 -4.61 -25.23
CA LEU A 3 17.66 -5.54 -26.29
C LEU A 3 18.65 -5.52 -27.47
N GLU A 4 19.88 -5.10 -27.25
CA GLU A 4 20.90 -4.94 -28.29
C GLU A 4 21.16 -6.26 -29.04
N THR A 5 21.16 -7.39 -28.34
CA THR A 5 21.35 -8.72 -28.93
C THR A 5 20.13 -9.23 -29.70
N ARG A 6 18.99 -8.54 -29.63
CA ARG A 6 17.73 -8.90 -30.29
C ARG A 6 17.32 -7.95 -31.40
N ALA A 7 18.21 -7.03 -31.80
CA ALA A 7 17.91 -5.97 -32.79
C ALA A 7 17.40 -6.51 -34.14
N ASN A 8 17.82 -7.72 -34.55
CA ASN A 8 17.45 -8.36 -35.80
C ASN A 8 16.30 -9.40 -35.65
N TYR A 9 15.65 -9.48 -34.49
CA TYR A 9 14.58 -10.46 -34.27
C TYR A 9 13.23 -9.88 -34.71
N TYR A 10 12.40 -10.74 -35.29
CA TYR A 10 11.02 -10.40 -35.61
C TYR A 10 10.16 -10.40 -34.31
N PRO A 11 9.08 -9.64 -34.25
CA PRO A 11 8.20 -9.59 -33.09
C PRO A 11 7.69 -10.96 -32.64
N SER A 12 7.47 -11.89 -33.56
CA SER A 12 7.04 -13.26 -33.22
C SER A 12 8.10 -14.08 -32.47
N GLN A 13 9.36 -13.67 -32.51
CA GLN A 13 10.49 -14.32 -31.84
C GLN A 13 10.78 -13.71 -30.45
N LEU A 14 10.03 -12.68 -30.04
CA LEU A 14 10.22 -11.97 -28.80
C LEU A 14 9.18 -12.41 -27.75
N SER A 15 9.61 -12.52 -26.48
CA SER A 15 8.69 -12.71 -25.36
C SER A 15 7.80 -11.48 -25.13
N GLY A 16 6.73 -11.60 -24.33
CA GLY A 16 5.84 -10.49 -23.99
C GLY A 16 6.59 -9.29 -23.43
N GLY A 17 7.46 -9.50 -22.45
CA GLY A 17 8.28 -8.43 -21.87
C GLY A 17 9.29 -7.81 -22.85
N GLN A 18 9.84 -8.62 -23.77
CA GLN A 18 10.71 -8.09 -24.84
C GLN A 18 9.93 -7.24 -25.84
N LYS A 19 8.72 -7.66 -26.22
CA LYS A 19 7.82 -6.84 -27.06
C LYS A 19 7.48 -5.51 -26.38
N GLN A 20 7.22 -5.54 -25.07
CA GLN A 20 6.95 -4.32 -24.30
C GLN A 20 8.15 -3.38 -24.28
N ARG A 21 9.37 -3.90 -24.09
CA ARG A 21 10.62 -3.10 -24.18
C ARG A 21 10.83 -2.48 -25.57
N VAL A 22 10.48 -3.18 -26.64
CA VAL A 22 10.48 -2.63 -28.00
C VAL A 22 9.45 -1.50 -28.14
N GLY A 23 8.25 -1.68 -27.61
CA GLY A 23 7.21 -0.64 -27.57
C GLY A 23 7.68 0.64 -26.87
N ILE A 24 8.29 0.49 -25.71
CA ILE A 24 8.91 1.60 -24.97
C ILE A 24 10.02 2.27 -25.80
N ALA A 25 10.94 1.48 -26.38
CA ALA A 25 12.01 2.02 -27.20
C ALA A 25 11.48 2.83 -28.40
N ARG A 26 10.43 2.32 -29.06
CA ARG A 26 9.76 3.00 -30.16
C ARG A 26 9.15 4.34 -29.73
N ALA A 27 8.46 4.36 -28.61
CA ALA A 27 7.85 5.57 -28.06
C ALA A 27 8.92 6.62 -27.69
N LEU A 28 10.09 6.20 -27.21
CA LEU A 28 11.20 7.08 -26.85
C LEU A 28 12.00 7.60 -28.04
N ALA A 29 11.91 6.98 -29.23
CA ALA A 29 12.72 7.33 -30.39
C ALA A 29 12.50 8.78 -30.88
N SER A 30 11.32 9.37 -30.62
CA SER A 30 10.98 10.75 -30.92
C SER A 30 11.43 11.77 -29.86
N ASN A 31 12.12 11.32 -28.79
CA ASN A 31 12.53 12.14 -27.67
C ASN A 31 11.34 12.91 -27.02
N PRO A 32 10.28 12.23 -26.60
CA PRO A 32 9.06 12.85 -26.11
C PRO A 32 9.30 13.53 -24.75
N LYS A 33 8.44 14.50 -24.41
CA LYS A 33 8.36 15.08 -23.04
C LYS A 33 7.46 14.29 -22.12
N VAL A 34 6.50 13.56 -22.68
CA VAL A 34 5.52 12.75 -21.96
C VAL A 34 5.43 11.38 -22.60
N LEU A 35 5.48 10.33 -21.81
CA LEU A 35 5.23 8.95 -22.19
C LEU A 35 3.88 8.50 -21.63
N LEU A 36 3.00 8.04 -22.52
CA LEU A 36 1.72 7.45 -22.13
C LEU A 36 1.85 5.93 -22.12
N CYS A 37 1.53 5.32 -21.01
CA CYS A 37 1.54 3.87 -20.80
C CYS A 37 0.11 3.41 -20.47
N ASP A 38 -0.51 2.73 -21.41
CA ASP A 38 -1.83 2.15 -21.24
C ASP A 38 -1.68 0.65 -20.95
N GLU A 39 -2.02 0.25 -19.73
CA GLU A 39 -1.94 -1.14 -19.23
C GLU A 39 -0.61 -1.86 -19.58
N ALA A 40 0.52 -1.16 -19.47
CA ALA A 40 1.82 -1.60 -19.93
C ALA A 40 2.31 -2.93 -19.33
N THR A 41 1.67 -3.43 -18.26
CA THR A 41 2.07 -4.62 -17.50
C THR A 41 0.97 -5.66 -17.33
N SER A 42 -0.26 -5.40 -17.79
CA SER A 42 -1.44 -6.23 -17.51
C SER A 42 -1.34 -7.69 -17.99
N ALA A 43 -0.59 -7.93 -19.07
CA ALA A 43 -0.40 -9.25 -19.69
C ALA A 43 0.96 -9.91 -19.36
N LEU A 44 1.69 -9.40 -18.35
CA LEU A 44 3.02 -9.87 -17.99
C LEU A 44 2.99 -10.62 -16.65
N ASP A 45 3.92 -11.57 -16.50
CA ASP A 45 4.16 -12.21 -15.21
C ASP A 45 4.78 -11.22 -14.21
N PRO A 46 4.69 -11.48 -12.88
CA PRO A 46 5.16 -10.54 -11.85
C PRO A 46 6.64 -10.16 -11.97
N GLN A 47 7.51 -11.09 -12.35
CA GLN A 47 8.95 -10.82 -12.48
C GLN A 47 9.23 -9.92 -13.69
N THR A 48 8.56 -10.17 -14.80
CA THR A 48 8.65 -9.33 -16.00
C THR A 48 8.05 -7.94 -15.75
N THR A 49 6.91 -7.86 -15.05
CA THR A 49 6.29 -6.60 -14.61
C THR A 49 7.29 -5.74 -13.86
N LYS A 50 7.90 -6.29 -12.80
CA LYS A 50 8.93 -5.59 -12.01
C LYS A 50 10.06 -5.07 -12.89
N SER A 51 10.56 -5.90 -13.80
CA SER A 51 11.63 -5.54 -14.74
C SER A 51 11.26 -4.38 -15.69
N ILE A 52 9.99 -4.28 -16.10
CA ILE A 52 9.48 -3.16 -16.89
C ILE A 52 9.32 -1.90 -16.05
N LEU A 53 8.81 -2.02 -14.82
CA LEU A 53 8.68 -0.89 -13.89
C LEU A 53 10.04 -0.29 -13.53
N ASP A 54 11.04 -1.11 -13.26
CA ASP A 54 12.41 -0.65 -13.01
C ASP A 54 13.00 0.06 -14.23
N LEU A 55 12.74 -0.45 -15.44
CA LEU A 55 13.13 0.23 -16.68
C LEU A 55 12.46 1.60 -16.82
N LEU A 56 11.16 1.71 -16.52
CA LEU A 56 10.42 2.99 -16.57
C LEU A 56 10.94 3.99 -15.53
N LYS A 57 11.25 3.54 -14.29
CA LYS A 57 11.90 4.36 -13.26
C LYS A 57 13.25 4.91 -13.75
N ASP A 58 14.07 4.05 -14.36
CA ASP A 58 15.37 4.45 -14.91
C ASP A 58 15.25 5.46 -16.04
N ILE A 59 14.31 5.26 -16.94
CA ILE A 59 14.01 6.19 -18.05
C ILE A 59 13.54 7.54 -17.50
N ASN A 60 12.59 7.53 -16.56
CA ASN A 60 12.09 8.74 -15.91
C ASN A 60 13.25 9.56 -15.31
N LYS A 61 14.14 8.91 -14.52
CA LYS A 61 15.29 9.56 -13.87
C LYS A 61 16.29 10.12 -14.89
N LYS A 62 16.66 9.33 -15.92
CA LYS A 62 17.69 9.70 -16.90
C LYS A 62 17.23 10.76 -17.88
N MET A 63 15.99 10.68 -18.34
CA MET A 63 15.44 11.58 -19.36
C MET A 63 14.60 12.72 -18.77
N LYS A 64 14.34 12.72 -17.47
CA LYS A 64 13.41 13.65 -16.78
C LYS A 64 12.04 13.69 -17.47
N LEU A 65 11.59 12.54 -17.91
CA LEU A 65 10.38 12.33 -18.69
C LEU A 65 9.17 12.23 -17.77
N THR A 66 8.09 12.92 -18.07
CA THR A 66 6.80 12.66 -17.41
C THR A 66 6.21 11.39 -17.95
N ILE A 67 5.86 10.44 -17.07
CA ILE A 67 5.18 9.19 -17.43
C ILE A 67 3.77 9.24 -16.89
N VAL A 68 2.78 9.10 -17.76
CA VAL A 68 1.37 8.92 -17.39
C VAL A 68 1.02 7.46 -17.62
N MET A 69 0.59 6.79 -16.57
CA MET A 69 0.28 5.37 -16.59
C MET A 69 -1.20 5.13 -16.31
N ILE A 70 -1.87 4.36 -17.14
CA ILE A 70 -3.21 3.85 -16.91
C ILE A 70 -3.08 2.40 -16.49
N THR A 71 -3.61 2.07 -15.34
CA THR A 71 -3.59 0.70 -14.79
C THR A 71 -4.67 0.51 -13.74
N HIS A 72 -5.14 -0.71 -13.61
CA HIS A 72 -5.99 -1.16 -12.51
C HIS A 72 -5.21 -1.98 -11.45
N GLN A 73 -3.89 -2.15 -11.65
CA GLN A 73 -3.00 -2.87 -10.73
C GLN A 73 -2.49 -1.90 -9.65
N MET A 74 -3.08 -1.96 -8.46
CA MET A 74 -2.73 -1.04 -7.37
C MET A 74 -1.29 -1.21 -6.90
N GLU A 75 -0.72 -2.41 -6.99
CA GLU A 75 0.68 -2.70 -6.70
C GLU A 75 1.62 -1.90 -7.61
N VAL A 76 1.26 -1.76 -8.88
CA VAL A 76 2.01 -0.94 -9.84
C VAL A 76 1.96 0.54 -9.44
N VAL A 77 0.77 1.03 -9.07
CA VAL A 77 0.59 2.42 -8.63
C VAL A 77 1.46 2.73 -7.42
N THR A 78 1.40 1.87 -6.41
CA THR A 78 2.15 2.07 -5.15
C THR A 78 3.66 1.92 -5.30
N GLU A 79 4.12 1.16 -6.31
CA GLU A 79 5.55 0.95 -6.55
C GLU A 79 6.22 2.10 -7.31
N VAL A 80 5.52 2.76 -8.26
CA VAL A 80 6.19 3.69 -9.18
C VAL A 80 5.60 5.10 -9.24
N CYS A 81 4.33 5.31 -8.88
CA CYS A 81 3.67 6.59 -9.08
C CYS A 81 3.99 7.61 -7.98
N ASP A 82 4.13 8.87 -8.36
CA ASP A 82 4.23 10.01 -7.43
C ASP A 82 2.86 10.57 -7.12
N ARG A 83 2.00 10.62 -8.13
CA ARG A 83 0.64 11.15 -8.07
C ARG A 83 -0.33 10.18 -8.70
N VAL A 84 -1.56 10.23 -8.27
CA VAL A 84 -2.66 9.42 -8.80
C VAL A 84 -3.86 10.29 -9.12
N ALA A 85 -4.63 9.84 -10.09
CA ALA A 85 -5.98 10.30 -10.36
C ALA A 85 -6.88 9.08 -10.52
N VAL A 86 -7.91 9.00 -9.71
CA VAL A 86 -8.91 7.92 -9.76
C VAL A 86 -10.03 8.36 -10.70
N ILE A 87 -10.32 7.51 -11.68
CA ILE A 87 -11.36 7.76 -12.68
C ILE A 87 -12.51 6.79 -12.44
N ASP A 88 -13.71 7.32 -12.39
CA ASP A 88 -14.95 6.55 -12.34
C ASP A 88 -15.96 7.18 -13.29
N ASN A 89 -16.65 6.33 -14.08
CA ASN A 89 -17.64 6.74 -15.09
C ASN A 89 -17.14 7.87 -16.03
N GLY A 90 -15.84 7.91 -16.34
CA GLY A 90 -15.23 8.89 -17.23
C GLY A 90 -14.87 10.23 -16.57
N GLU A 91 -15.06 10.37 -15.26
CA GLU A 91 -14.75 11.57 -14.49
C GLU A 91 -13.60 11.29 -13.48
N ILE A 92 -12.76 12.31 -13.25
CA ILE A 92 -11.78 12.24 -12.17
C ILE A 92 -12.48 12.55 -10.86
N ILE A 93 -12.65 11.51 -10.01
CA ILE A 93 -13.35 11.60 -8.72
C ILE A 93 -12.43 11.98 -7.57
N GLU A 94 -11.14 11.64 -7.67
CA GLU A 94 -10.13 11.96 -6.68
C GLU A 94 -8.76 12.03 -7.31
N GLN A 95 -7.91 12.98 -6.88
CA GLN A 95 -6.53 13.08 -7.34
C GLN A 95 -5.63 13.71 -6.29
N GLY A 96 -4.37 13.32 -6.28
CA GLY A 96 -3.41 13.87 -5.32
C GLY A 96 -2.05 13.19 -5.35
N ASN A 97 -1.28 13.41 -4.29
CA ASN A 97 -0.10 12.60 -4.01
C ASN A 97 -0.54 11.16 -3.75
N MET A 98 0.22 10.20 -4.25
CA MET A 98 -0.13 8.77 -4.16
C MET A 98 -0.30 8.34 -2.69
N VAL A 99 0.63 8.72 -1.82
CA VAL A 99 0.58 8.35 -0.40
C VAL A 99 -0.68 8.91 0.27
N ASP A 100 -1.00 10.18 0.02
CA ASP A 100 -2.16 10.84 0.64
C ASP A 100 -3.48 10.20 0.20
N VAL A 101 -3.65 9.95 -1.11
CA VAL A 101 -4.85 9.33 -1.66
C VAL A 101 -5.03 7.90 -1.14
N PHE A 102 -3.94 7.14 -0.98
CA PHE A 102 -4.01 5.77 -0.48
C PHE A 102 -4.26 5.69 1.04
N THR A 103 -3.69 6.60 1.82
CA THR A 103 -3.82 6.56 3.29
C THR A 103 -5.05 7.27 3.82
N ASN A 104 -5.61 8.21 3.04
CA ASN A 104 -6.79 8.99 3.42
C ASN A 104 -7.75 9.20 2.24
N PRO A 105 -8.24 8.11 1.60
CA PRO A 105 -9.16 8.20 0.47
C PRO A 105 -10.48 8.85 0.88
N GLN A 106 -10.95 9.81 0.07
CA GLN A 106 -12.18 10.56 0.36
C GLN A 106 -13.40 9.94 -0.34
N HIS A 107 -13.21 9.40 -1.55
CA HIS A 107 -14.29 8.82 -2.34
C HIS A 107 -14.42 7.30 -2.09
N GLU A 108 -15.68 6.78 -2.08
CA GLU A 108 -15.93 5.34 -1.83
C GLU A 108 -15.23 4.44 -2.85
N THR A 109 -15.27 4.80 -4.13
CA THR A 109 -14.56 4.06 -5.19
C THR A 109 -13.06 4.02 -4.93
N THR A 110 -12.46 5.12 -4.45
CA THR A 110 -11.04 5.14 -4.07
C THR A 110 -10.76 4.23 -2.87
N LYS A 111 -11.64 4.22 -1.86
CA LYS A 111 -11.52 3.30 -0.72
C LYS A 111 -11.54 1.85 -1.17
N GLU A 112 -12.42 1.50 -2.12
CA GLU A 112 -12.47 0.14 -2.67
C GLU A 112 -11.15 -0.24 -3.37
N PHE A 113 -10.61 0.63 -4.23
CA PHE A 113 -9.34 0.38 -4.92
C PHE A 113 -8.15 0.25 -3.96
N THR A 114 -8.14 1.00 -2.88
CA THR A 114 -7.02 0.99 -1.94
C THR A 114 -7.11 -0.14 -0.90
N LYS A 115 -8.27 -0.75 -0.69
CA LYS A 115 -8.51 -1.80 0.33
C LYS A 115 -7.49 -2.92 0.27
N SER A 116 -7.19 -3.45 -0.92
CA SER A 116 -6.29 -4.60 -1.09
C SER A 116 -4.86 -4.28 -0.67
N VAL A 117 -4.37 -3.10 -1.05
CA VAL A 117 -3.01 -2.66 -0.72
C VAL A 117 -2.88 -2.27 0.75
N MET A 118 -3.89 -1.59 1.27
CA MET A 118 -3.89 -1.09 2.65
C MET A 118 -4.23 -2.18 3.68
N ASN A 119 -4.54 -3.41 3.23
CA ASN A 119 -5.02 -4.50 4.09
C ASN A 119 -6.15 -4.03 5.02
N ALA A 120 -7.09 -3.26 4.47
CA ALA A 120 -8.18 -2.65 5.22
C ALA A 120 -9.22 -3.68 5.69
N GLU A 121 -9.28 -4.85 5.06
CA GLU A 121 -10.15 -5.93 5.50
C GLU A 121 -9.64 -6.58 6.79
N LEU A 122 -10.59 -6.96 7.64
CA LEU A 122 -10.28 -7.75 8.83
C LEU A 122 -9.90 -9.17 8.42
N PRO A 123 -8.79 -9.73 8.94
CA PRO A 123 -8.47 -11.14 8.77
C PRO A 123 -9.60 -12.03 9.26
N GLU A 124 -9.76 -13.21 8.64
CA GLU A 124 -10.82 -14.17 8.99
C GLU A 124 -10.79 -14.56 10.48
N ILE A 125 -9.60 -14.63 11.07
CA ILE A 125 -9.47 -14.92 12.50
C ILE A 125 -10.19 -13.89 13.37
N ILE A 126 -10.12 -12.62 12.98
CA ILE A 126 -10.77 -11.51 13.72
C ILE A 126 -12.28 -11.48 13.41
N LYS A 127 -12.68 -11.72 12.17
CA LYS A 127 -14.11 -11.77 11.78
C LYS A 127 -14.88 -12.86 12.53
N ASN A 128 -14.21 -13.94 12.90
CA ASN A 128 -14.78 -15.08 13.61
C ASN A 128 -14.75 -14.93 15.15
N MET A 129 -14.16 -13.86 15.69
CA MET A 129 -14.19 -13.57 17.13
C MET A 129 -15.56 -13.07 17.57
N HIS A 130 -15.95 -13.43 18.78
CA HIS A 130 -17.16 -12.88 19.42
C HIS A 130 -16.80 -11.56 20.10
N LEU A 131 -16.89 -10.47 19.33
CA LEU A 131 -16.55 -9.14 19.81
C LEU A 131 -17.78 -8.39 20.28
N THR A 132 -17.62 -7.66 21.39
CA THR A 132 -18.61 -6.73 21.94
C THR A 132 -18.14 -5.29 21.73
N GLU A 133 -19.08 -4.34 21.66
CA GLU A 133 -18.76 -2.92 21.54
C GLU A 133 -18.31 -2.29 22.84
N ARG A 134 -18.58 -2.96 23.97
CA ARG A 134 -18.32 -2.42 25.32
C ARG A 134 -17.41 -3.33 26.09
N TYR A 135 -16.56 -2.71 26.92
CA TYR A 135 -15.76 -3.43 27.89
C TYR A 135 -16.63 -4.19 28.87
N VAL A 136 -16.25 -5.43 29.15
CA VAL A 136 -16.78 -6.29 30.20
C VAL A 136 -15.59 -6.75 31.04
N ASP A 137 -15.79 -7.03 32.34
CA ASP A 137 -14.71 -7.47 33.21
C ASP A 137 -13.92 -8.62 32.61
N ASN A 138 -12.59 -8.47 32.58
CA ASN A 138 -11.62 -9.38 31.99
C ASN A 138 -11.67 -9.49 30.43
N SER A 139 -12.46 -8.64 29.74
CA SER A 139 -12.39 -8.60 28.29
C SER A 139 -11.09 -7.94 27.81
N LYS A 140 -10.65 -8.35 26.63
CA LYS A 140 -9.43 -7.86 25.98
C LYS A 140 -9.80 -6.94 24.85
N LEU A 141 -9.10 -5.82 24.72
CA LEU A 141 -9.31 -4.86 23.65
C LEU A 141 -8.63 -5.33 22.36
N ILE A 142 -9.39 -5.41 21.27
CA ILE A 142 -8.85 -5.61 19.92
C ILE A 142 -8.78 -4.27 19.22
N VAL A 143 -7.58 -3.86 18.85
CA VAL A 143 -7.34 -2.57 18.19
C VAL A 143 -6.48 -2.74 16.95
N ARG A 144 -6.87 -2.03 15.87
CA ARG A 144 -6.06 -1.87 14.66
C ARG A 144 -5.23 -0.61 14.79
N ILE A 145 -3.95 -0.72 14.51
CA ILE A 145 -2.98 0.38 14.46
C ILE A 145 -2.45 0.46 13.04
N SER A 146 -2.57 1.62 12.42
CA SER A 146 -1.91 1.89 11.13
C SER A 146 -0.84 2.94 11.31
N PHE A 147 0.32 2.71 10.73
CA PHE A 147 1.48 3.59 10.81
C PHE A 147 2.04 3.89 9.42
N LEU A 148 2.59 5.08 9.27
CA LEU A 148 3.12 5.60 8.02
C LEU A 148 4.48 6.27 8.27
N GLY A 149 5.45 5.98 7.41
CA GLY A 149 6.77 6.61 7.48
C GLY A 149 7.55 6.20 8.71
N ASN A 150 8.14 7.17 9.41
CA ASN A 150 9.03 6.94 10.53
C ASN A 150 8.38 6.24 11.73
N SER A 151 7.09 6.42 11.94
CA SER A 151 6.35 5.74 13.02
C SER A 151 6.36 4.20 12.89
N ALA A 152 6.63 3.68 11.70
CA ALA A 152 6.82 2.24 11.47
C ALA A 152 8.05 1.64 12.20
N SER A 153 9.02 2.46 12.57
CA SER A 153 10.27 2.03 13.22
C SER A 153 10.27 2.24 14.74
N GLU A 154 9.24 2.87 15.30
CA GLU A 154 9.18 3.16 16.72
C GLU A 154 8.74 1.92 17.54
N PRO A 155 9.31 1.67 18.72
CA PRO A 155 8.99 0.51 19.54
C PRO A 155 7.68 0.72 20.35
N ILE A 156 6.59 1.03 19.65
CA ILE A 156 5.30 1.47 20.25
C ILE A 156 4.70 0.40 21.12
N VAL A 157 4.60 -0.84 20.62
CA VAL A 157 4.01 -1.96 21.37
C VAL A 157 4.81 -2.24 22.66
N SER A 158 6.14 -2.32 22.57
CA SER A 158 6.96 -2.57 23.75
C SER A 158 6.99 -1.38 24.73
N GLY A 159 6.84 -0.16 24.21
CA GLY A 159 6.72 1.06 25.03
C GLY A 159 5.41 1.05 25.83
N MET A 160 4.31 0.65 25.22
CA MET A 160 2.99 0.53 25.83
C MET A 160 2.98 -0.52 26.95
N VAL A 161 3.45 -1.74 26.66
CA VAL A 161 3.56 -2.83 27.65
C VAL A 161 4.36 -2.41 28.87
N LYS A 162 5.49 -1.75 28.69
CA LYS A 162 6.36 -1.31 29.81
C LYS A 162 5.75 -0.20 30.65
N LYS A 163 4.87 0.63 30.09
CA LYS A 163 4.34 1.82 30.77
C LYS A 163 3.04 1.55 31.53
N PHE A 164 2.21 0.63 31.04
CA PHE A 164 0.81 0.54 31.49
C PHE A 164 0.43 -0.81 32.07
N ASP A 165 1.40 -1.70 32.29
CA ASP A 165 1.17 -3.04 32.89
C ASP A 165 0.08 -3.82 32.15
N VAL A 166 0.18 -3.85 30.83
CA VAL A 166 -0.72 -4.59 29.94
C VAL A 166 0.04 -5.66 29.20
N ASP A 167 -0.61 -6.77 28.91
CA ASP A 167 -0.12 -7.79 27.99
C ASP A 167 -0.63 -7.52 26.58
N VAL A 168 0.21 -7.74 25.58
CA VAL A 168 -0.14 -7.51 24.17
C VAL A 168 0.20 -8.72 23.32
N SER A 169 -0.82 -9.21 22.62
CA SER A 169 -0.67 -10.23 21.58
C SER A 169 -0.84 -9.61 20.21
N ILE A 170 0.06 -9.93 19.25
CA ILE A 170 -0.09 -9.50 17.87
C ILE A 170 -0.92 -10.56 17.14
N LEU A 171 -2.13 -10.21 16.74
CA LEU A 171 -3.04 -11.10 16.02
C LEU A 171 -2.82 -11.07 14.50
N PHE A 172 -2.42 -9.92 13.99
CA PHE A 172 -2.10 -9.72 12.57
C PHE A 172 -1.08 -8.60 12.42
N GLY A 173 -0.18 -8.75 11.46
CA GLY A 173 0.77 -7.70 11.11
C GLY A 173 1.15 -7.75 9.64
N ASN A 174 1.14 -6.60 8.99
CA ASN A 174 1.65 -6.42 7.63
C ASN A 174 2.42 -5.11 7.54
N ILE A 175 3.57 -5.16 6.85
CA ILE A 175 4.37 -3.99 6.52
C ILE A 175 4.56 -4.01 5.01
N ALA A 176 4.15 -2.94 4.36
CA ALA A 176 4.28 -2.70 2.94
C ALA A 176 5.05 -1.41 2.68
N GLN A 177 5.38 -1.16 1.44
CA GLN A 177 5.95 0.11 1.00
C GLN A 177 5.01 0.79 0.02
N LEU A 178 4.69 2.05 0.29
CA LEU A 178 4.06 2.94 -0.66
C LEU A 178 5.18 3.74 -1.31
N LYS A 179 5.74 3.22 -2.42
CA LYS A 179 6.97 3.69 -3.04
C LYS A 179 8.16 3.62 -2.04
N ASP A 180 8.61 4.76 -1.54
CA ASP A 180 9.74 4.86 -0.59
C ASP A 180 9.27 5.07 0.87
N VAL A 181 7.95 5.09 1.11
CA VAL A 181 7.35 5.34 2.42
C VAL A 181 6.86 4.02 3.02
N PRO A 182 7.43 3.54 4.13
CA PRO A 182 6.92 2.37 4.80
C PRO A 182 5.52 2.64 5.35
N PHE A 183 4.63 1.69 5.14
CA PHE A 183 3.28 1.67 5.66
C PHE A 183 3.05 0.33 6.34
N GLY A 184 2.34 0.32 7.45
CA GLY A 184 2.01 -0.93 8.11
C GLY A 184 0.70 -0.89 8.87
N THR A 185 0.17 -2.08 9.09
CA THR A 185 -1.01 -2.31 9.91
C THR A 185 -0.70 -3.43 10.90
N LEU A 186 -1.00 -3.21 12.16
CA LEU A 186 -1.03 -4.22 13.21
C LEU A 186 -2.45 -4.33 13.74
N ILE A 187 -2.91 -5.55 14.00
CA ILE A 187 -4.07 -5.80 14.85
C ILE A 187 -3.54 -6.48 16.10
N ILE A 188 -3.75 -5.86 17.23
CA ILE A 188 -3.27 -6.32 18.52
C ILE A 188 -4.44 -6.56 19.48
N GLU A 189 -4.25 -7.51 20.36
CA GLU A 189 -5.07 -7.75 21.53
C GLU A 189 -4.35 -7.16 22.73
N ILE A 190 -5.04 -6.37 23.53
CA ILE A 190 -4.52 -5.76 24.75
C ILE A 190 -5.30 -6.33 25.92
N ALA A 191 -4.61 -7.00 26.84
CA ALA A 191 -5.17 -7.54 28.08
C ALA A 191 -4.59 -6.80 29.29
N GLY A 192 -5.41 -6.56 30.31
CA GLY A 192 -5.01 -5.86 31.53
C GLY A 192 -6.20 -5.36 32.31
N THR A 193 -5.93 -4.49 33.29
CA THR A 193 -7.01 -3.76 33.99
C THR A 193 -7.67 -2.77 33.02
N HIS A 194 -8.93 -2.41 33.29
CA HIS A 194 -9.63 -1.40 32.48
C HIS A 194 -8.83 -0.10 32.38
N GLU A 195 -8.30 0.40 33.50
CA GLU A 195 -7.45 1.59 33.53
C GLU A 195 -6.17 1.43 32.71
N GLY A 196 -5.53 0.26 32.76
CA GLY A 196 -4.34 -0.04 31.95
C GLY A 196 -4.64 -0.03 30.46
N ILE A 197 -5.78 -0.61 30.04
CA ILE A 197 -6.24 -0.63 28.64
C ILE A 197 -6.55 0.78 28.15
N ASP A 198 -7.26 1.59 28.94
CA ASP A 198 -7.61 2.97 28.57
C ASP A 198 -6.35 3.84 28.42
N ASN A 199 -5.40 3.75 29.36
CA ASN A 199 -4.12 4.45 29.29
C ASN A 199 -3.28 4.01 28.06
N ALA A 200 -3.32 2.73 27.74
CA ALA A 200 -2.65 2.18 26.56
C ALA A 200 -3.27 2.73 25.25
N LEU A 201 -4.59 2.82 25.19
CA LEU A 201 -5.30 3.38 24.03
C LEU A 201 -5.02 4.88 23.87
N GLU A 202 -5.05 5.65 24.97
CA GLU A 202 -4.67 7.06 24.95
C GLU A 202 -3.21 7.27 24.49
N TYR A 203 -2.31 6.42 24.96
CA TYR A 203 -0.91 6.43 24.52
C TYR A 203 -0.80 6.22 22.98
N LEU A 204 -1.54 5.26 22.43
CA LEU A 204 -1.55 5.02 20.99
C LEU A 204 -2.05 6.24 20.21
N HIS A 205 -3.12 6.88 20.65
CA HIS A 205 -3.64 8.12 20.05
C HIS A 205 -2.60 9.25 20.07
N ASN A 206 -1.84 9.38 21.15
CA ASN A 206 -0.83 10.43 21.33
C ASN A 206 0.44 10.21 20.46
N GLN A 207 0.61 9.03 19.85
CA GLN A 207 1.73 8.72 18.93
C GLN A 207 1.48 9.12 17.47
N ASN A 208 0.43 9.90 17.17
CA ASN A 208 0.01 10.24 15.80
C ASN A 208 -0.25 9.01 14.91
N LEU A 209 -0.70 7.92 15.51
CA LEU A 209 -1.09 6.71 14.80
C LEU A 209 -2.58 6.77 14.48
N LYS A 210 -2.96 6.20 13.34
CA LYS A 210 -4.37 5.94 13.07
C LYS A 210 -4.75 4.66 13.83
N THR A 211 -5.59 4.81 14.86
CA THR A 211 -6.08 3.70 15.68
C THR A 211 -7.58 3.51 15.46
N GLU A 212 -8.00 2.27 15.41
CA GLU A 212 -9.41 1.86 15.26
C GLU A 212 -9.69 0.75 16.26
N VAL A 213 -10.60 1.01 17.20
CA VAL A 213 -11.10 -0.03 18.11
C VAL A 213 -12.01 -0.95 17.30
N ILE A 214 -11.67 -2.25 17.26
CA ILE A 214 -12.46 -3.27 16.57
C ILE A 214 -13.53 -3.83 17.50
N GLY A 215 -13.21 -4.00 18.79
CA GLY A 215 -14.13 -4.48 19.80
C GLY A 215 -13.40 -5.08 21.00
N TYR A 216 -14.17 -5.70 21.88
CA TYR A 216 -13.67 -6.39 23.06
C TYR A 216 -14.00 -7.87 22.97
N GLU A 217 -13.00 -8.72 23.17
CA GLU A 217 -13.16 -10.17 23.27
C GLU A 217 -13.35 -10.57 24.74
N SER A 218 -14.38 -11.35 25.05
CA SER A 218 -14.71 -11.83 26.41
C SER A 218 -14.15 -13.23 26.67
#